data_18cba232fdd07ab26db21e07cecd51ad
#
_entry.id   18cba232fdd07ab26db21e07cecd51ad
#
_cell.length_a   1.000
_cell.length_b   1.000
_cell.length_c   1.000
_cell.angle_alpha   90.00
_cell.angle_beta   90.00
_cell.angle_gamma   90.00
#
_symmetry.space_group_name_H-M   'P 1'
#
loop_
_entity.id
_entity.type
_entity.pdbx_description
1 polymer ?
#
loop_
_entity_poly.entity_id
_entity_poly.type
_entity_poly.pdbx_seq_one_letter_code
_entity_poly.pdbx_strand_id
1 'polypeptide(L)'
;MSNRITLIVEALGNTGMDLINPGLYPYRELKPSHRNYWIAVFVNLFFKGYNGAEYIDANNIPEKGPAIIAANHFSHLDGLIINAASIYTRRRAVVFLVAADVYNSNLPFRIMCDLVNCIPVKRDENDRAALLKTIRLLRDGNLFGIFPEGQRSRDGGIGEGKEGAAVIALATGFPVIPVGISGTFEALRRKTKIIKPAKTRLKFGSPLVFEKERHPSAERVSWVSDHIMNEIKRLHTEALGGEKQKLAA
;
A
#
# COMPACT_ATOMS: atom_id res chain seq x y z
N MET A 1 -22.59 -7.26 6.09
CA MET A 1 -21.40 -6.42 5.93
C MET A 1 -21.66 -5.13 5.16
N SER A 2 -22.56 -5.12 4.17
CA SER A 2 -22.94 -3.96 3.36
C SER A 2 -23.37 -2.72 4.17
N ASN A 3 -24.13 -2.88 5.26
CA ASN A 3 -24.66 -1.76 6.06
C ASN A 3 -23.61 -0.90 6.79
N ARG A 4 -22.43 -1.41 7.06
CA ARG A 4 -21.39 -0.64 7.80
C ARG A 4 -20.67 0.38 6.91
N ILE A 5 -20.43 0.04 5.66
CA ILE A 5 -19.70 0.91 4.73
C ILE A 5 -20.60 2.05 4.25
N THR A 6 -21.88 1.75 3.96
CA THR A 6 -22.87 2.77 3.65
C THR A 6 -23.00 3.79 4.79
N LEU A 7 -23.05 3.34 6.05
CA LEU A 7 -23.05 4.22 7.23
C LEU A 7 -21.77 5.07 7.37
N ILE A 8 -20.61 4.53 7.00
CA ILE A 8 -19.34 5.27 7.04
C ILE A 8 -19.33 6.36 5.98
N VAL A 9 -19.80 6.06 4.77
CA VAL A 9 -19.85 7.01 3.65
C VAL A 9 -20.91 8.09 3.91
N GLU A 10 -22.09 7.74 4.42
CA GLU A 10 -23.14 8.69 4.85
C GLU A 10 -22.65 9.59 5.98
N ALA A 11 -21.90 9.06 6.96
CA ALA A 11 -21.35 9.84 8.04
C ALA A 11 -20.25 10.81 7.59
N LEU A 12 -19.52 10.51 6.50
CA LEU A 12 -18.60 11.46 5.86
C LEU A 12 -19.35 12.58 5.13
N GLY A 13 -20.53 12.29 4.55
CA GLY A 13 -21.40 13.27 3.90
C GLY A 13 -22.05 14.23 4.88
N ASN A 14 -22.45 13.78 6.07
CA ASN A 14 -23.18 14.56 7.07
C ASN A 14 -22.33 15.44 7.98
N THR A 15 -20.99 15.34 7.95
CA THR A 15 -20.13 16.12 8.87
C THR A 15 -19.88 17.56 8.43
N GLY A 16 -20.60 18.09 7.42
CA GLY A 16 -20.38 19.48 6.96
C GLY A 16 -18.92 19.78 6.57
N MET A 17 -18.05 18.75 6.57
CA MET A 17 -16.74 18.85 6.00
C MET A 17 -16.91 18.96 4.50
N ASP A 18 -17.18 20.19 4.03
CA ASP A 18 -16.89 20.54 2.66
C ASP A 18 -15.45 20.13 2.43
N LEU A 19 -15.35 19.01 1.81
CA LEU A 19 -14.13 18.32 1.52
C LEU A 19 -13.51 19.02 0.30
N ILE A 20 -13.37 20.37 0.44
CA ILE A 20 -12.13 21.07 0.31
C ILE A 20 -11.65 21.34 -1.09
N ASN A 21 -11.65 22.59 -1.32
CA ASN A 21 -10.81 23.29 -2.27
C ASN A 21 -9.33 22.90 -2.01
N PRO A 22 -8.65 22.18 -2.93
CA PRO A 22 -7.26 21.78 -2.76
C PRO A 22 -6.27 22.94 -2.60
N GLY A 23 -6.71 24.18 -2.81
CA GLY A 23 -5.90 25.38 -2.67
C GLY A 23 -5.79 25.96 -1.25
N LEU A 24 -6.56 25.43 -0.26
CA LEU A 24 -6.66 26.04 1.06
C LEU A 24 -5.72 25.46 2.13
N TYR A 25 -5.08 24.32 1.87
CA TYR A 25 -4.12 23.73 2.82
C TYR A 25 -2.79 23.48 2.13
N PRO A 26 -1.70 24.05 2.65
CA PRO A 26 -0.36 23.68 2.18
C PRO A 26 -0.14 22.20 2.47
N TYR A 27 0.09 21.42 1.42
CA TYR A 27 0.43 19.99 1.53
C TYR A 27 1.65 19.82 2.43
N ARG A 28 1.46 19.17 3.57
CA ARG A 28 2.57 18.81 4.46
C ARG A 28 3.03 17.39 4.12
N GLU A 29 3.67 17.27 2.97
CA GLU A 29 4.26 16.00 2.54
C GLU A 29 5.33 15.54 3.53
N LEU A 30 5.23 14.29 3.99
CA LEU A 30 6.25 13.67 4.81
C LEU A 30 7.49 13.36 3.95
N LYS A 31 8.44 14.26 3.94
CA LYS A 31 9.72 14.00 3.33
C LYS A 31 10.49 13.00 4.20
N PRO A 32 11.10 11.97 3.60
CA PRO A 32 11.95 11.08 4.36
C PRO A 32 13.08 11.89 4.99
N SER A 33 13.29 11.70 6.31
CA SER A 33 14.45 12.29 6.97
C SER A 33 15.74 11.76 6.33
N HIS A 34 16.85 12.46 6.49
CA HIS A 34 18.16 11.97 6.01
C HIS A 34 18.43 10.53 6.49
N ARG A 35 18.11 10.23 7.73
CA ARG A 35 18.23 8.88 8.29
C ARG A 35 17.39 7.87 7.51
N ASN A 36 16.12 8.14 7.29
CA ASN A 36 15.20 7.23 6.58
C ASN A 36 15.62 7.04 5.12
N TYR A 37 16.16 8.08 4.49
CA TYR A 37 16.73 7.98 3.15
C TYR A 37 17.89 6.97 3.10
N TRP A 38 18.89 7.12 3.99
CA TRP A 38 20.02 6.20 4.01
C TRP A 38 19.65 4.78 4.38
N ILE A 39 18.67 4.61 5.28
CA ILE A 39 18.12 3.29 5.60
C ILE A 39 17.45 2.68 4.36
N ALA A 40 16.65 3.45 3.63
CA ALA A 40 16.02 2.96 2.40
C ALA A 40 17.06 2.60 1.32
N VAL A 41 18.15 3.38 1.20
CA VAL A 41 19.28 3.05 0.32
C VAL A 41 19.93 1.73 0.75
N PHE A 42 20.22 1.55 2.04
CA PHE A 42 20.79 0.31 2.56
C PHE A 42 19.86 -0.89 2.33
N VAL A 43 18.58 -0.75 2.66
CA VAL A 43 17.55 -1.77 2.40
C VAL A 43 17.49 -2.12 0.91
N ASN A 44 17.50 -1.11 0.04
CA ASN A 44 17.49 -1.33 -1.40
C ASN A 44 18.74 -2.07 -1.89
N LEU A 45 19.93 -1.70 -1.41
CA LEU A 45 21.19 -2.38 -1.76
C LEU A 45 21.17 -3.83 -1.24
N PHE A 46 20.70 -4.05 -0.02
CA PHE A 46 20.55 -5.40 0.54
C PHE A 46 19.62 -6.25 -0.32
N PHE A 47 18.40 -5.77 -0.60
CA PHE A 47 17.45 -6.54 -1.39
C PHE A 47 17.89 -6.73 -2.85
N LYS A 48 18.55 -5.74 -3.47
CA LYS A 48 19.13 -5.92 -4.81
C LYS A 48 20.29 -6.92 -4.81
N GLY A 49 21.18 -6.85 -3.83
CA GLY A 49 22.32 -7.76 -3.75
C GLY A 49 21.95 -9.17 -3.30
N TYR A 50 21.11 -9.30 -2.27
CA TYR A 50 20.79 -10.60 -1.66
C TYR A 50 19.58 -11.29 -2.30
N ASN A 51 18.53 -10.53 -2.66
CA ASN A 51 17.30 -11.06 -3.23
C ASN A 51 17.15 -10.78 -4.73
N GLY A 52 18.11 -10.12 -5.36
CA GLY A 52 17.99 -9.73 -6.76
C GLY A 52 16.76 -8.87 -7.04
N ALA A 53 16.44 -7.93 -6.13
CA ALA A 53 15.21 -7.15 -6.21
C ALA A 53 15.15 -6.27 -7.46
N GLU A 54 14.05 -6.35 -8.19
CA GLU A 54 13.76 -5.57 -9.38
C GLU A 54 12.52 -4.69 -9.14
N TYR A 55 12.62 -3.41 -9.49
CA TYR A 55 11.51 -2.45 -9.42
C TYR A 55 11.13 -2.05 -10.85
N ILE A 56 10.04 -2.62 -11.33
CA ILE A 56 9.59 -2.47 -12.71
C ILE A 56 8.53 -1.37 -12.73
N ASP A 57 8.69 -0.40 -13.62
CA ASP A 57 7.79 0.74 -13.80
C ASP A 57 7.56 1.58 -12.52
N ALA A 58 8.56 1.63 -11.61
CA ALA A 58 8.48 2.41 -10.37
C ALA A 58 8.29 3.93 -10.62
N ASN A 59 8.50 4.38 -11.85
CA ASN A 59 8.20 5.74 -12.31
C ASN A 59 6.68 6.05 -12.33
N ASN A 60 5.81 5.06 -12.24
CA ASN A 60 4.37 5.24 -12.07
C ASN A 60 4.00 5.80 -10.68
N ILE A 61 4.91 5.72 -9.70
CA ILE A 61 4.76 6.46 -8.44
C ILE A 61 4.87 7.95 -8.75
N PRO A 62 3.86 8.78 -8.38
CA PRO A 62 3.90 10.20 -8.71
C PRO A 62 5.01 10.94 -7.96
N GLU A 63 5.63 11.91 -8.61
CA GLU A 63 6.69 12.75 -8.01
C GLU A 63 6.16 13.68 -6.93
N LYS A 64 4.92 14.11 -7.07
CA LYS A 64 4.23 15.03 -6.14
C LYS A 64 2.77 14.65 -6.01
N GLY A 65 2.15 15.10 -4.93
CA GLY A 65 0.73 14.90 -4.68
C GLY A 65 0.41 13.51 -4.11
N PRO A 66 -0.83 13.31 -3.70
CA PRO A 66 -1.28 12.09 -3.05
C PRO A 66 -1.43 10.92 -4.03
N ALA A 67 -1.18 9.72 -3.55
CA ALA A 67 -1.57 8.49 -4.25
C ALA A 67 -1.73 7.34 -3.25
N ILE A 68 -2.56 6.36 -3.62
CA ILE A 68 -2.78 5.12 -2.89
C ILE A 68 -1.94 4.03 -3.56
N ILE A 69 -1.01 3.44 -2.84
CA ILE A 69 -0.20 2.29 -3.32
C ILE A 69 -0.90 1.02 -2.86
N ALA A 70 -1.56 0.31 -3.75
CA ALA A 70 -2.31 -0.90 -3.44
C ALA A 70 -1.56 -2.14 -3.93
N ALA A 71 -1.19 -3.07 -3.03
CA ALA A 71 -0.37 -4.23 -3.34
C ALA A 71 -0.94 -5.53 -2.73
N ASN A 72 -0.58 -6.69 -3.31
CA ASN A 72 -0.77 -7.97 -2.65
C ASN A 72 0.14 -8.10 -1.41
N HIS A 73 -0.23 -8.98 -0.46
CA HIS A 73 0.46 -9.08 0.83
C HIS A 73 0.92 -10.50 1.14
N PHE A 74 2.19 -10.75 0.96
CA PHE A 74 2.80 -12.07 1.18
C PHE A 74 3.66 -12.11 2.45
N SER A 75 4.34 -10.99 2.76
CA SER A 75 5.39 -10.98 3.76
C SER A 75 5.40 -9.66 4.55
N HIS A 76 6.03 -9.66 5.70
CA HIS A 76 6.38 -8.43 6.40
C HIS A 76 7.39 -7.56 5.62
N LEU A 77 8.07 -8.15 4.62
CA LEU A 77 9.01 -7.45 3.76
C LEU A 77 8.31 -6.52 2.75
N ASP A 78 7.03 -6.77 2.43
CA ASP A 78 6.33 -6.06 1.35
C ASP A 78 6.31 -4.55 1.56
N GLY A 79 5.89 -4.10 2.75
CA GLY A 79 5.88 -2.68 3.09
C GLY A 79 7.28 -2.05 3.09
N LEU A 80 8.27 -2.80 3.56
CA LEU A 80 9.66 -2.35 3.60
C LEU A 80 10.22 -2.15 2.19
N ILE A 81 9.99 -3.10 1.29
CA ILE A 81 10.49 -3.04 -0.09
C ILE A 81 9.74 -1.98 -0.90
N ILE A 82 8.41 -1.85 -0.76
CA ILE A 82 7.63 -0.78 -1.39
C ILE A 82 8.17 0.58 -0.98
N ASN A 83 8.39 0.78 0.33
CA ASN A 83 8.91 2.05 0.85
C ASN A 83 10.33 2.33 0.34
N ALA A 84 11.20 1.32 0.35
CA ALA A 84 12.56 1.44 -0.18
C ALA A 84 12.55 1.78 -1.68
N ALA A 85 11.70 1.13 -2.48
CA ALA A 85 11.53 1.43 -3.90
C ALA A 85 11.06 2.88 -4.13
N SER A 86 10.04 3.32 -3.38
CA SER A 86 9.48 4.67 -3.49
C SER A 86 10.50 5.76 -3.10
N ILE A 87 11.20 5.58 -1.97
CA ILE A 87 12.23 6.54 -1.52
C ILE A 87 13.41 6.58 -2.50
N TYR A 88 13.84 5.42 -3.00
CA TYR A 88 14.95 5.35 -3.94
C TYR A 88 14.62 6.00 -5.28
N THR A 89 13.41 5.77 -5.81
CA THR A 89 13.00 6.24 -7.15
C THR A 89 12.48 7.68 -7.14
N ARG A 90 11.69 8.03 -6.13
CA ARG A 90 10.94 9.30 -6.08
C ARG A 90 11.26 10.18 -4.86
N ARG A 91 12.11 9.72 -3.94
CA ARG A 91 12.41 10.37 -2.66
C ARG A 91 11.14 10.62 -1.81
N ARG A 92 10.18 9.72 -1.92
CA ARG A 92 8.89 9.82 -1.24
C ARG A 92 8.66 8.64 -0.33
N ALA A 93 8.26 8.91 0.90
CA ALA A 93 7.89 7.88 1.86
C ALA A 93 6.44 7.42 1.65
N VAL A 94 6.22 6.11 1.76
CA VAL A 94 4.87 5.52 1.77
C VAL A 94 4.48 5.29 3.23
N VAL A 95 3.30 5.76 3.62
CA VAL A 95 2.76 5.59 4.98
C VAL A 95 1.82 4.40 5.01
N PHE A 96 1.98 3.51 5.98
CA PHE A 96 1.09 2.36 6.19
C PHE A 96 0.37 2.47 7.53
N LEU A 97 -0.86 1.99 7.60
CA LEU A 97 -1.51 1.74 8.88
C LEU A 97 -1.25 0.30 9.33
N VAL A 98 -0.93 0.12 10.59
CA VAL A 98 -0.69 -1.20 11.21
C VAL A 98 -1.47 -1.31 12.50
N ALA A 99 -2.02 -2.48 12.79
CA ALA A 99 -2.72 -2.71 14.05
C ALA A 99 -1.75 -2.53 15.23
N ALA A 100 -2.17 -1.81 16.28
CA ALA A 100 -1.31 -1.43 17.40
C ALA A 100 -0.76 -2.63 18.19
N ASP A 101 -1.52 -3.73 18.26
CA ASP A 101 -1.07 -5.00 18.84
C ASP A 101 0.06 -5.63 18.03
N VAL A 102 -0.02 -5.54 16.71
CA VAL A 102 1.03 -6.01 15.79
C VAL A 102 2.26 -5.11 15.86
N TYR A 103 2.05 -3.78 15.85
CA TYR A 103 3.13 -2.79 16.01
C TYR A 103 3.96 -3.01 17.28
N ASN A 104 3.29 -3.33 18.40
CA ASN A 104 3.92 -3.56 19.70
C ASN A 104 4.29 -5.03 19.96
N SER A 105 4.18 -5.93 18.99
CA SER A 105 4.40 -7.37 19.17
C SER A 105 5.82 -7.72 19.64
N ASN A 106 6.83 -7.00 19.15
CA ASN A 106 8.22 -7.12 19.57
C ASN A 106 9.04 -5.92 19.09
N LEU A 107 10.18 -5.66 19.75
CA LEU A 107 11.04 -4.51 19.44
C LEU A 107 11.58 -4.50 17.99
N PRO A 108 12.11 -5.59 17.43
CA PRO A 108 12.58 -5.59 16.03
C PRO A 108 11.49 -5.23 15.03
N PHE A 109 10.26 -5.75 15.22
CA PHE A 109 9.14 -5.43 14.36
C PHE A 109 8.70 -3.98 14.49
N ARG A 110 8.68 -3.44 15.71
CA ARG A 110 8.40 -2.02 15.94
C ARG A 110 9.40 -1.12 15.24
N ILE A 111 10.72 -1.41 15.37
CA ILE A 111 11.76 -0.67 14.65
C ILE A 111 11.52 -0.74 13.14
N MET A 112 11.20 -1.91 12.60
CA MET A 112 10.86 -2.06 11.18
C MET A 112 9.66 -1.20 10.79
N CYS A 113 8.60 -1.19 11.59
CA CYS A 113 7.42 -0.35 11.36
C CYS A 113 7.77 1.15 11.36
N ASP A 114 8.62 1.60 12.29
CA ASP A 114 9.08 2.99 12.36
C ASP A 114 9.90 3.38 11.11
N LEU A 115 10.72 2.44 10.60
CA LEU A 115 11.52 2.64 9.40
C LEU A 115 10.68 2.77 8.12
N VAL A 116 9.52 2.10 8.07
CA VAL A 116 8.60 2.17 6.92
C VAL A 116 7.42 3.12 7.14
N ASN A 117 7.54 4.03 8.12
CA ASN A 117 6.52 5.03 8.43
C ASN A 117 5.14 4.42 8.73
N CYS A 118 5.10 3.31 9.45
CA CYS A 118 3.85 2.74 9.93
C CYS A 118 3.24 3.59 11.03
N ILE A 119 1.94 3.80 10.95
CA ILE A 119 1.16 4.47 11.97
C ILE A 119 0.29 3.43 12.68
N PRO A 120 0.47 3.23 13.99
CA PRO A 120 -0.36 2.29 14.72
C PRO A 120 -1.81 2.78 14.82
N VAL A 121 -2.76 1.85 14.62
CA VAL A 121 -4.20 2.06 14.80
C VAL A 121 -4.76 0.98 15.70
N LYS A 122 -5.68 1.34 16.59
CA LYS A 122 -6.34 0.37 17.47
C LYS A 122 -7.34 -0.44 16.65
N ARG A 123 -7.42 -1.75 16.87
CA ARG A 123 -8.39 -2.63 16.19
C ARG A 123 -9.84 -2.29 16.57
N ASP A 124 -10.02 -1.72 17.77
CA ASP A 124 -11.33 -1.31 18.29
C ASP A 124 -11.71 0.13 17.87
N GLU A 125 -10.77 0.88 17.29
CA GLU A 125 -11.12 2.12 16.60
C GLU A 125 -11.99 1.73 15.41
N ASN A 126 -13.22 2.29 15.37
CA ASN A 126 -14.14 2.11 14.25
C ASN A 126 -13.36 2.28 12.94
N ASP A 127 -13.63 1.43 11.94
CA ASP A 127 -13.06 1.53 10.58
C ASP A 127 -13.10 2.98 10.03
N ARG A 128 -14.05 3.78 10.53
CA ARG A 128 -14.21 5.20 10.26
C ARG A 128 -13.01 6.05 10.71
N ALA A 129 -12.44 5.82 11.90
CA ALA A 129 -11.31 6.61 12.40
C ALA A 129 -10.06 6.36 11.56
N ALA A 130 -9.79 5.10 11.20
CA ALA A 130 -8.70 4.72 10.31
C ALA A 130 -8.89 5.34 8.91
N LEU A 131 -10.12 5.31 8.37
CA LEU A 131 -10.46 5.93 7.09
C LEU A 131 -10.23 7.44 7.10
N LEU A 132 -10.72 8.15 8.12
CA LEU A 132 -10.52 9.61 8.26
C LEU A 132 -9.04 9.97 8.38
N LYS A 133 -8.27 9.19 9.13
CA LYS A 133 -6.82 9.37 9.26
C LYS A 133 -6.12 9.19 7.92
N THR A 134 -6.49 8.16 7.16
CA THR A 134 -5.97 7.92 5.81
C THR A 134 -6.29 9.05 4.85
N ILE A 135 -7.54 9.52 4.84
CA ILE A 135 -7.96 10.64 3.99
C ILE A 135 -7.17 11.92 4.33
N ARG A 136 -6.92 12.20 5.61
CA ARG A 136 -6.10 13.34 6.03
C ARG A 136 -4.66 13.20 5.53
N LEU A 137 -4.04 12.03 5.72
CA LEU A 137 -2.68 11.75 5.23
C LEU A 137 -2.55 11.96 3.72
N LEU A 138 -3.52 11.46 2.96
CA LEU A 138 -3.55 11.66 1.50
C LEU A 138 -3.73 13.14 1.14
N ARG A 139 -4.60 13.89 1.84
CA ARG A 139 -4.79 15.33 1.60
C ARG A 139 -3.55 16.15 1.91
N ASP A 140 -2.74 15.72 2.87
CA ASP A 140 -1.44 16.31 3.15
C ASP A 140 -0.39 16.01 2.06
N GLY A 141 -0.81 15.37 0.95
CA GLY A 141 0.04 15.08 -0.20
C GLY A 141 0.85 13.79 -0.10
N ASN A 142 0.61 12.96 0.91
CA ASN A 142 1.39 11.76 1.16
C ASN A 142 1.01 10.59 0.25
N LEU A 143 1.93 9.63 0.11
CA LEU A 143 1.64 8.31 -0.42
C LEU A 143 1.13 7.43 0.71
N PHE A 144 0.03 6.74 0.48
CA PHE A 144 -0.58 5.81 1.43
C PHE A 144 -0.53 4.38 0.89
N GLY A 145 0.09 3.47 1.62
CA GLY A 145 0.18 2.06 1.26
C GLY A 145 -0.95 1.24 1.90
N ILE A 146 -1.58 0.40 1.11
CA ILE A 146 -2.63 -0.51 1.55
C ILE A 146 -2.44 -1.89 0.93
N PHE A 147 -2.74 -2.91 1.71
CA PHE A 147 -2.86 -4.28 1.26
C PHE A 147 -4.35 -4.65 1.30
N PRO A 148 -5.06 -4.66 0.16
CA PRO A 148 -6.52 -4.82 0.15
C PRO A 148 -6.98 -6.15 0.77
N GLU A 149 -6.15 -7.20 0.75
CA GLU A 149 -6.43 -8.50 1.40
C GLU A 149 -6.61 -8.36 2.93
N GLY A 150 -6.03 -7.32 3.54
CA GLY A 150 -6.10 -7.05 4.98
C GLY A 150 -5.36 -8.06 5.86
N GLN A 151 -4.69 -9.05 5.26
CA GLN A 151 -3.84 -10.02 5.95
C GLN A 151 -2.80 -10.59 4.97
N ARG A 152 -1.71 -11.13 5.51
CA ARG A 152 -0.70 -11.82 4.70
C ARG A 152 -1.22 -13.17 4.22
N SER A 153 -0.91 -13.50 2.97
CA SER A 153 -1.17 -14.82 2.39
C SER A 153 -0.63 -15.95 3.27
N ARG A 154 -1.32 -17.08 3.27
CA ARG A 154 -0.93 -18.29 4.01
C ARG A 154 -0.20 -19.28 3.13
N ASP A 155 -0.52 -19.32 1.86
CA ASP A 155 -0.11 -20.31 0.85
C ASP A 155 0.70 -19.73 -0.32
N GLY A 156 0.82 -18.39 -0.38
CA GLY A 156 1.47 -17.67 -1.49
C GLY A 156 0.50 -17.25 -2.60
N GLY A 157 -0.80 -17.55 -2.47
CA GLY A 157 -1.84 -17.05 -3.36
C GLY A 157 -2.31 -15.65 -2.96
N ILE A 158 -2.84 -14.90 -3.93
CA ILE A 158 -3.51 -13.61 -3.68
C ILE A 158 -4.95 -13.87 -3.30
N GLY A 159 -5.33 -13.42 -2.11
CA GLY A 159 -6.68 -13.56 -1.58
C GLY A 159 -7.69 -12.60 -2.18
N GLU A 160 -8.90 -12.63 -1.63
CA GLU A 160 -9.95 -11.65 -1.95
C GLU A 160 -9.63 -10.29 -1.35
N GLY A 161 -9.92 -9.24 -2.10
CA GLY A 161 -9.76 -7.86 -1.64
C GLY A 161 -10.92 -7.43 -0.76
N LYS A 162 -10.63 -6.61 0.26
CA LYS A 162 -11.60 -5.88 1.03
C LYS A 162 -11.84 -4.51 0.41
N GLU A 163 -13.02 -3.98 0.62
CA GLU A 163 -13.50 -2.73 0.01
C GLU A 163 -12.74 -1.46 0.48
N GLY A 164 -11.85 -1.54 1.49
CA GLY A 164 -11.18 -0.38 2.07
C GLY A 164 -10.42 0.48 1.06
N ALA A 165 -9.69 -0.14 0.12
CA ALA A 165 -8.97 0.58 -0.93
C ALA A 165 -9.94 1.32 -1.87
N ALA A 166 -11.04 0.68 -2.25
CA ALA A 166 -12.08 1.25 -3.11
C ALA A 166 -12.79 2.44 -2.44
N VAL A 167 -13.15 2.29 -1.16
CA VAL A 167 -13.78 3.37 -0.39
C VAL A 167 -12.87 4.59 -0.31
N ILE A 168 -11.58 4.40 -0.04
CA ILE A 168 -10.61 5.51 0.02
C ILE A 168 -10.48 6.17 -1.37
N ALA A 169 -10.37 5.38 -2.44
CA ALA A 169 -10.24 5.89 -3.80
C ALA A 169 -11.48 6.73 -4.20
N LEU A 170 -12.68 6.20 -3.99
CA LEU A 170 -13.93 6.91 -4.31
C LEU A 170 -14.15 8.15 -3.42
N ALA A 171 -13.84 8.07 -2.12
CA ALA A 171 -13.99 9.21 -1.21
C ALA A 171 -13.03 10.36 -1.52
N THR A 172 -11.88 10.08 -2.15
CA THR A 172 -10.83 11.07 -2.39
C THR A 172 -10.69 11.49 -3.84
N GLY A 173 -10.94 10.59 -4.80
CA GLY A 173 -10.62 10.76 -6.21
C GLY A 173 -9.12 10.69 -6.51
N PHE A 174 -8.29 10.33 -5.54
CA PHE A 174 -6.85 10.24 -5.73
C PHE A 174 -6.45 8.96 -6.47
N PRO A 175 -5.36 8.99 -7.27
CA PRO A 175 -4.94 7.86 -8.06
C PRO A 175 -4.54 6.67 -7.18
N VAL A 176 -4.92 5.47 -7.61
CA VAL A 176 -4.45 4.20 -7.06
C VAL A 176 -3.36 3.65 -7.96
N ILE A 177 -2.19 3.39 -7.40
CA ILE A 177 -1.08 2.72 -8.08
C ILE A 177 -1.12 1.25 -7.67
N PRO A 178 -1.61 0.35 -8.52
CA PRO A 178 -1.60 -1.08 -8.21
C PRO A 178 -0.18 -1.62 -8.31
N VAL A 179 0.19 -2.53 -7.42
CA VAL A 179 1.53 -3.14 -7.37
C VAL A 179 1.42 -4.64 -7.26
N GLY A 180 2.03 -5.36 -8.18
CA GLY A 180 2.22 -6.81 -8.10
C GLY A 180 3.57 -7.14 -7.49
N ILE A 181 3.57 -7.87 -6.36
CA ILE A 181 4.77 -8.30 -5.64
C ILE A 181 4.96 -9.79 -5.81
N SER A 182 6.17 -10.24 -6.18
CA SER A 182 6.56 -11.64 -6.23
C SER A 182 7.87 -11.89 -5.46
N GLY A 183 8.10 -13.13 -5.02
CA GLY A 183 9.33 -13.59 -4.35
C GLY A 183 9.43 -13.27 -2.86
N THR A 184 8.61 -12.38 -2.30
CA THR A 184 8.64 -12.06 -0.86
C THR A 184 8.07 -13.16 0.01
N PHE A 185 7.15 -13.98 -0.52
CA PHE A 185 6.64 -15.17 0.17
C PHE A 185 7.76 -16.20 0.40
N GLU A 186 8.56 -16.47 -0.62
CA GLU A 186 9.70 -17.37 -0.57
C GLU A 186 10.81 -16.80 0.30
N ALA A 187 11.06 -15.49 0.20
CA ALA A 187 12.09 -14.81 0.96
C ALA A 187 11.83 -14.84 2.47
N LEU A 188 10.60 -14.60 2.91
CA LEU A 188 10.24 -14.63 4.33
C LEU A 188 8.82 -15.13 4.53
N ARG A 189 8.68 -16.43 4.69
CA ARG A 189 7.39 -17.08 4.98
C ARG A 189 6.85 -16.69 6.36
N ARG A 190 5.54 -16.75 6.48
CA ARG A 190 4.85 -16.60 7.77
C ARG A 190 5.43 -17.62 8.78
N LYS A 191 5.70 -17.18 10.00
CA LYS A 191 6.31 -17.94 11.10
C LYS A 191 7.82 -18.21 10.98
N THR A 192 8.51 -17.78 9.93
CA THR A 192 9.98 -17.82 9.86
C THR A 192 10.56 -16.47 10.25
N LYS A 193 11.81 -16.46 10.75
CA LYS A 193 12.56 -15.24 11.10
C LYS A 193 13.79 -15.03 10.23
N ILE A 194 14.06 -15.98 9.32
CA ILE A 194 15.25 -15.98 8.47
C ILE A 194 14.83 -15.59 7.06
N ILE A 195 15.40 -14.50 6.56
CA ILE A 195 15.25 -14.06 5.18
C ILE A 195 16.10 -14.98 4.31
N LYS A 196 15.48 -15.66 3.35
CA LYS A 196 16.15 -16.51 2.38
C LYS A 196 16.40 -15.74 1.08
N PRO A 197 17.44 -16.06 0.32
CA PRO A 197 17.61 -15.53 -1.01
C PRO A 197 16.45 -16.02 -1.89
N ALA A 198 15.70 -15.08 -2.42
CA ALA A 198 14.62 -15.34 -3.38
C ALA A 198 14.46 -14.11 -4.25
N LYS A 199 14.44 -14.32 -5.57
CA LYS A 199 14.30 -13.19 -6.49
C LYS A 199 12.98 -12.47 -6.27
N THR A 200 13.09 -11.20 -5.90
CA THR A 200 11.92 -10.37 -5.55
C THR A 200 11.66 -9.36 -6.64
N ARG A 201 10.42 -9.24 -7.10
CA ARG A 201 10.03 -8.22 -8.08
C ARG A 201 8.80 -7.47 -7.61
N LEU A 202 8.86 -6.14 -7.78
CA LEU A 202 7.74 -5.23 -7.62
C LEU A 202 7.44 -4.60 -8.97
N LYS A 203 6.24 -4.87 -9.50
CA LYS A 203 5.78 -4.25 -10.74
C LYS A 203 4.68 -3.24 -10.41
N PHE A 204 4.97 -1.98 -10.71
CA PHE A 204 4.04 -0.86 -10.48
C PHE A 204 3.20 -0.64 -11.73
N GLY A 205 1.88 -0.71 -11.61
CA GLY A 205 0.95 -0.47 -12.69
C GLY A 205 0.72 1.01 -12.96
N SER A 206 0.06 1.31 -14.07
CA SER A 206 -0.40 2.66 -14.37
C SER A 206 -1.41 3.15 -13.33
N PRO A 207 -1.45 4.45 -13.03
CA PRO A 207 -2.40 5.01 -12.08
C PRO A 207 -3.85 4.73 -12.50
N LEU A 208 -4.64 4.13 -11.62
CA LEU A 208 -6.08 3.99 -11.77
C LEU A 208 -6.74 5.21 -11.13
N VAL A 209 -7.55 5.92 -11.90
CA VAL A 209 -8.27 7.10 -11.41
C VAL A 209 -9.77 6.80 -11.45
N PHE A 210 -10.41 6.98 -10.30
CA PHE A 210 -11.85 6.84 -10.15
C PHE A 210 -12.44 8.21 -9.82
N GLU A 211 -13.59 8.50 -10.38
CA GLU A 211 -14.31 9.72 -10.07
C GLU A 211 -14.67 9.74 -8.57
N LYS A 212 -14.51 10.92 -7.97
CA LYS A 212 -14.84 11.08 -6.55
C LYS A 212 -16.35 11.02 -6.34
N GLU A 213 -16.77 10.13 -5.47
CA GLU A 213 -18.18 9.94 -5.11
C GLU A 213 -18.39 10.12 -3.61
N ARG A 214 -19.38 10.95 -3.22
CA ARG A 214 -19.71 11.16 -1.79
C ARG A 214 -20.48 9.98 -1.20
N HIS A 215 -21.35 9.37 -1.99
CA HIS A 215 -22.23 8.27 -1.59
C HIS A 215 -22.22 7.16 -2.66
N PRO A 216 -21.09 6.43 -2.80
CA PRO A 216 -21.03 5.35 -3.78
C PRO A 216 -21.97 4.21 -3.38
N SER A 217 -22.64 3.61 -4.37
CA SER A 217 -23.42 2.40 -4.12
C SER A 217 -22.51 1.22 -3.75
N ALA A 218 -23.08 0.19 -3.10
CA ALA A 218 -22.31 -1.01 -2.75
C ALA A 218 -21.75 -1.71 -4.00
N GLU A 219 -22.53 -1.74 -5.09
CA GLU A 219 -22.10 -2.29 -6.38
C GLU A 219 -20.93 -1.52 -6.96
N ARG A 220 -20.94 -0.18 -6.82
CA ARG A 220 -19.83 0.68 -7.27
C ARG A 220 -18.57 0.42 -6.49
N VAL A 221 -18.65 0.30 -5.16
CA VAL A 221 -17.52 -0.01 -4.28
C VAL A 221 -16.95 -1.39 -4.61
N SER A 222 -17.82 -2.39 -4.78
CA SER A 222 -17.40 -3.75 -5.17
C SER A 222 -16.69 -3.74 -6.52
N TRP A 223 -17.25 -3.08 -7.52
CA TRP A 223 -16.66 -2.97 -8.85
C TRP A 223 -15.25 -2.34 -8.81
N VAL A 224 -15.08 -1.23 -8.05
CA VAL A 224 -13.76 -0.59 -7.89
C VAL A 224 -12.78 -1.51 -7.17
N SER A 225 -13.23 -2.22 -6.12
CA SER A 225 -12.42 -3.18 -5.38
C SER A 225 -11.92 -4.30 -6.29
N ASP A 226 -12.82 -4.90 -7.07
CA ASP A 226 -12.49 -5.95 -8.03
C ASP A 226 -11.53 -5.46 -9.11
N HIS A 227 -11.73 -4.24 -9.61
CA HIS A 227 -10.87 -3.64 -10.61
C HIS A 227 -9.43 -3.48 -10.08
N ILE A 228 -9.26 -2.94 -8.85
CA ILE A 228 -7.96 -2.82 -8.20
C ILE A 228 -7.31 -4.20 -7.99
N MET A 229 -8.07 -5.17 -7.50
CA MET A 229 -7.55 -6.52 -7.26
C MET A 229 -7.16 -7.25 -8.54
N ASN A 230 -7.92 -7.11 -9.61
CA ASN A 230 -7.62 -7.70 -10.90
C ASN A 230 -6.32 -7.14 -11.48
N GLU A 231 -6.09 -5.81 -11.35
CA GLU A 231 -4.83 -5.19 -11.76
C GLU A 231 -3.65 -5.68 -10.91
N ILE A 232 -3.81 -5.80 -9.59
CA ILE A 232 -2.76 -6.37 -8.73
C ILE A 232 -2.42 -7.80 -9.14
N LYS A 233 -3.43 -8.65 -9.41
CA LYS A 233 -3.23 -10.05 -9.87
C LYS A 233 -2.53 -10.11 -11.22
N ARG A 234 -2.92 -9.25 -12.17
CA ARG A 234 -2.28 -9.14 -13.48
C ARG A 234 -0.81 -8.77 -13.34
N LEU A 235 -0.50 -7.72 -12.57
CA LEU A 235 0.87 -7.25 -12.34
C LEU A 235 1.72 -8.28 -11.60
N HIS A 236 1.14 -9.01 -10.63
CA HIS A 236 1.81 -10.12 -9.97
C HIS A 236 2.18 -11.22 -10.95
N THR A 237 1.25 -11.60 -11.84
CA THR A 237 1.51 -12.61 -12.89
C THR A 237 2.63 -12.17 -13.82
N GLU A 238 2.68 -10.90 -14.21
CA GLU A 238 3.75 -10.34 -15.01
C GLU A 238 5.09 -10.32 -14.26
N ALA A 239 5.07 -9.99 -12.94
CA ALA A 239 6.25 -10.06 -12.10
C ALA A 239 6.81 -11.49 -11.96
N LEU A 240 5.95 -12.51 -11.98
CA LEU A 240 6.34 -13.93 -12.02
C LEU A 240 6.87 -14.35 -13.40
N GLY A 241 6.26 -13.88 -14.47
CA GLY A 241 6.50 -14.33 -15.86
C GLY A 241 7.91 -14.11 -16.37
N GLY A 242 8.65 -13.17 -15.79
CA GLY A 242 10.08 -12.99 -16.06
C GLY A 242 10.95 -14.22 -15.70
N GLU A 243 10.45 -15.18 -14.94
CA GLU A 243 11.16 -16.45 -14.64
C GLU A 243 10.83 -17.56 -15.62
N LYS A 244 9.58 -17.65 -16.08
CA LYS A 244 9.17 -18.71 -17.01
C LYS A 244 9.82 -18.57 -18.41
N GLN A 245 10.13 -17.35 -18.85
CA GLN A 245 10.81 -17.12 -20.13
C GLN A 245 12.32 -17.46 -20.07
N LYS A 246 12.97 -17.38 -18.89
CA LYS A 246 14.40 -17.76 -18.78
C LYS A 246 14.66 -19.26 -18.60
N LEU A 247 13.63 -20.03 -18.22
CA LEU A 247 13.71 -21.50 -18.10
C LEU A 247 13.30 -22.20 -19.42
N ALA A 248 12.74 -21.46 -20.38
CA ALA A 248 12.32 -21.98 -21.68
C ALA A 248 13.24 -21.55 -22.85
N ALA A 249 14.31 -20.79 -22.54
CA ALA A 249 15.38 -20.40 -23.47
C ALA A 249 16.72 -21.02 -23.05
#